data_ac8538866769489cf8e0add92dbf34e9
#
_entry.id   ac8538866769489cf8e0add92dbf34e9
#
_cell.length_a   1.000
_cell.length_b   1.000
_cell.length_c   1.000
_cell.angle_alpha   90.00
_cell.angle_beta   90.00
_cell.angle_gamma   90.00
#
_symmetry.space_group_name_H-M   'P 1'
#
loop_
_entity.id
_entity.type
_entity.pdbx_description
1 polymer ?
#
loop_
_entity_poly.entity_id
_entity_poly.type
_entity_poly.pdbx_seq_one_letter_code
_entity_poly.pdbx_strand_id
1 'polypeptide(L)'
;MIDVELMELPLGEIRPAGWLERQLKIQAKGLTGRLEEVWKDVGPDSGWLGGSGENWERGPYYCDGLIPLAYLLEDEKLKGKAAKWISWTLESQNEEGFFGPRDNDDWWPRMVMLKVLKNYFEYTKDQRVVHFMTRYFMYQLQNIDSREFAIWENTRSVENIYVILWLYSITGEGFLIDLAKRFFEKSMNWSNYFENFKYTKPTGEYLDWEKFMKATGGKGLEGLYEYEERTNSTTYSKLFQETHVVNVVMGVKYPALRYLLYGEKNQLKIVKEGIKKLIDYHGTSNGMVTGDEHLNGNDPSRGTELCAVVEYMFSLEILFRVFKDTDFADILEKIAYNALPATIDKELLTHQYDQQVNQIMCSHAKRNWYNNLDDSNLFGLEPNFG
;
A
#
# COMPACT_ATOMS: atom_id res chain seq x y z
N MET A 1 -20.55 -5.78 -12.94
CA MET A 1 -19.91 -4.67 -12.17
C MET A 1 -20.81 -3.46 -12.24
N ILE A 2 -20.92 -2.70 -11.13
CA ILE A 2 -21.71 -1.46 -11.14
C ILE A 2 -20.94 -0.37 -11.87
N ASP A 3 -21.65 0.37 -12.70
CA ASP A 3 -21.14 1.56 -13.36
C ASP A 3 -21.08 2.73 -12.38
N VAL A 4 -19.98 3.44 -12.35
CA VAL A 4 -19.76 4.59 -11.46
C VAL A 4 -19.75 5.88 -12.27
N GLU A 5 -20.30 6.94 -11.70
CA GLU A 5 -20.39 8.23 -12.40
C GLU A 5 -19.07 8.99 -12.43
N LEU A 6 -18.19 8.80 -11.41
CA LEU A 6 -16.88 9.41 -11.38
C LEU A 6 -15.84 8.42 -11.87
N MET A 7 -15.08 8.81 -12.88
CA MET A 7 -13.99 7.99 -13.41
C MET A 7 -12.65 8.61 -13.00
N GLU A 8 -11.70 7.73 -12.73
CA GLU A 8 -10.31 8.15 -12.59
C GLU A 8 -9.81 8.67 -13.94
N LEU A 9 -9.20 9.84 -13.93
CA LEU A 9 -8.58 10.36 -15.14
C LEU A 9 -7.26 9.62 -15.40
N PRO A 10 -6.99 9.23 -16.63
CA PRO A 10 -5.72 8.60 -16.98
C PRO A 10 -4.54 9.48 -16.59
N LEU A 11 -3.43 8.87 -16.20
CA LEU A 11 -2.20 9.57 -15.88
C LEU A 11 -1.79 10.51 -17.01
N GLY A 12 -1.58 11.79 -16.70
CA GLY A 12 -1.17 12.81 -17.65
C GLY A 12 -2.30 13.63 -18.29
N GLU A 13 -3.57 13.28 -18.11
CA GLU A 13 -4.72 14.07 -18.59
C GLU A 13 -4.83 15.42 -17.83
N ILE A 14 -4.46 15.42 -16.56
CA ILE A 14 -4.30 16.64 -15.77
C ILE A 14 -2.82 16.79 -15.39
N ARG A 15 -2.30 17.99 -15.56
CA ARG A 15 -0.94 18.33 -15.17
C ARG A 15 -0.94 19.40 -14.09
N PRO A 16 -0.16 19.22 -13.03
CA PRO A 16 -0.02 20.25 -12.00
C PRO A 16 0.66 21.49 -12.56
N ALA A 17 0.26 22.66 -12.05
CA ALA A 17 0.85 23.95 -12.37
C ALA A 17 1.22 24.71 -11.09
N GLY A 18 1.98 25.78 -11.23
CA GLY A 18 2.34 26.67 -10.14
C GLY A 18 3.14 25.98 -9.04
N TRP A 19 2.65 26.02 -7.81
CA TRP A 19 3.38 25.45 -6.67
C TRP A 19 3.37 23.93 -6.66
N LEU A 20 2.32 23.27 -7.16
CA LEU A 20 2.27 21.81 -7.29
C LEU A 20 3.30 21.29 -8.29
N GLU A 21 3.45 21.96 -9.44
CA GLU A 21 4.51 21.63 -10.41
C GLU A 21 5.91 21.81 -9.80
N ARG A 22 6.09 22.87 -8.99
CA ARG A 22 7.38 23.06 -8.28
C ARG A 22 7.65 21.92 -7.30
N GLN A 23 6.64 21.45 -6.57
CA GLN A 23 6.77 20.30 -5.67
C GLN A 23 7.22 19.04 -6.41
N LEU A 24 6.59 18.71 -7.53
CA LEU A 24 7.02 17.56 -8.34
C LEU A 24 8.44 17.72 -8.87
N LYS A 25 8.85 18.93 -9.27
CA LYS A 25 10.24 19.21 -9.72
C LYS A 25 11.25 19.08 -8.58
N ILE A 26 10.88 19.40 -7.34
CA ILE A 26 11.72 19.19 -6.16
C ILE A 26 11.82 17.68 -5.92
N GLN A 27 10.72 16.94 -5.94
CA GLN A 27 10.70 15.50 -5.78
C GLN A 27 11.54 14.76 -6.83
N ALA A 28 11.49 15.21 -8.08
CA ALA A 28 12.31 14.67 -9.16
C ALA A 28 13.83 14.87 -8.96
N LYS A 29 14.22 15.94 -8.25
CA LYS A 29 15.61 16.21 -7.84
C LYS A 29 15.97 15.59 -6.49
N GLY A 30 14.98 15.29 -5.70
CA GLY A 30 15.08 14.67 -4.37
C GLY A 30 15.18 13.15 -4.42
N LEU A 31 14.64 12.49 -3.38
CA LEU A 31 14.75 11.04 -3.21
C LEU A 31 14.15 10.26 -4.40
N THR A 32 12.94 10.55 -4.84
CA THR A 32 12.31 9.78 -5.93
C THR A 32 13.18 9.75 -7.19
N GLY A 33 13.78 10.90 -7.58
CA GLY A 33 14.63 10.96 -8.75
C GLY A 33 16.03 10.38 -8.58
N ARG A 34 16.46 10.10 -7.33
CA ARG A 34 17.83 9.71 -6.99
C ARG A 34 17.94 8.46 -6.12
N LEU A 35 16.84 7.85 -5.73
CA LEU A 35 16.81 6.75 -4.76
C LEU A 35 17.71 5.58 -5.17
N GLU A 36 17.73 5.23 -6.46
CA GLU A 36 18.62 4.20 -7.02
C GLU A 36 20.12 4.51 -6.86
N GLU A 37 20.48 5.77 -6.61
CA GLU A 37 21.88 6.22 -6.41
C GLU A 37 22.33 6.06 -4.95
N VAL A 38 21.38 6.04 -4.01
CA VAL A 38 21.66 6.08 -2.56
C VAL A 38 21.18 4.85 -1.81
N TRP A 39 20.23 4.10 -2.36
CA TRP A 39 19.68 2.91 -1.74
C TRP A 39 19.84 1.66 -2.60
N LYS A 40 20.65 0.71 -2.10
CA LYS A 40 21.03 -0.49 -2.84
C LYS A 40 19.83 -1.37 -3.24
N ASP A 41 18.75 -1.37 -2.43
CA ASP A 41 17.60 -2.25 -2.63
C ASP A 41 16.78 -1.89 -3.88
N VAL A 42 16.87 -0.63 -4.31
CA VAL A 42 16.30 -0.16 -5.58
C VAL A 42 17.40 0.21 -6.60
N GLY A 43 18.65 -0.15 -6.30
CA GLY A 43 19.79 0.01 -7.18
C GLY A 43 19.86 -1.05 -8.28
N PRO A 44 20.95 -1.05 -9.07
CA PRO A 44 21.09 -1.95 -10.22
C PRO A 44 21.06 -3.44 -9.91
N ASP A 45 21.36 -3.83 -8.66
CA ASP A 45 21.33 -5.24 -8.20
C ASP A 45 19.95 -5.67 -7.63
N SER A 46 18.94 -4.82 -7.72
CA SER A 46 17.58 -5.18 -7.29
C SER A 46 17.09 -6.46 -8.00
N GLY A 47 16.44 -7.35 -7.28
CA GLY A 47 15.80 -8.53 -7.86
C GLY A 47 14.77 -8.19 -8.94
N TRP A 48 14.14 -7.02 -8.86
CA TRP A 48 13.22 -6.47 -9.86
C TRP A 48 13.91 -5.83 -11.08
N LEU A 49 15.23 -5.96 -11.16
CA LEU A 49 16.06 -5.65 -12.34
C LEU A 49 16.92 -6.87 -12.74
N GLY A 50 16.61 -8.06 -12.19
CA GLY A 50 17.33 -9.31 -12.47
C GLY A 50 18.60 -9.50 -11.66
N GLY A 51 18.85 -8.65 -10.66
CA GLY A 51 19.93 -8.80 -9.71
C GLY A 51 19.66 -9.81 -8.61
N SER A 52 20.56 -9.90 -7.65
CA SER A 52 20.50 -10.80 -6.49
C SER A 52 20.13 -10.10 -5.19
N GLY A 53 19.83 -8.80 -5.25
CA GLY A 53 19.47 -7.98 -4.10
C GLY A 53 18.01 -8.13 -3.70
N GLU A 54 17.45 -7.09 -3.11
CA GLU A 54 16.07 -7.08 -2.62
C GLU A 54 15.09 -7.50 -3.75
N ASN A 55 14.24 -8.46 -3.46
CA ASN A 55 13.35 -9.08 -4.43
C ASN A 55 11.87 -9.06 -4.01
N TRP A 56 11.53 -8.27 -2.98
CA TRP A 56 10.18 -8.20 -2.42
C TRP A 56 9.47 -6.91 -2.84
N GLU A 57 9.09 -6.00 -1.92
CA GLU A 57 8.17 -4.90 -2.25
C GLU A 57 8.84 -3.56 -2.60
N ARG A 58 10.14 -3.38 -2.30
CA ARG A 58 10.80 -2.06 -2.39
C ARG A 58 10.95 -1.55 -3.82
N GLY A 59 11.33 -2.44 -4.74
CA GLY A 59 11.36 -2.11 -6.16
C GLY A 59 9.98 -1.69 -6.71
N PRO A 60 8.92 -2.48 -6.50
CA PRO A 60 7.55 -2.10 -6.87
C PRO A 60 7.08 -0.77 -6.28
N TYR A 61 7.29 -0.51 -4.99
CA TYR A 61 6.91 0.77 -4.38
C TYR A 61 7.72 1.95 -4.92
N TYR A 62 9.02 1.77 -5.16
CA TYR A 62 9.81 2.80 -5.84
C TYR A 62 9.23 3.17 -7.20
N CYS A 63 8.83 2.17 -7.97
CA CYS A 63 8.21 2.37 -9.28
C CYS A 63 6.83 3.02 -9.19
N ASP A 64 6.06 2.76 -8.13
CA ASP A 64 4.74 3.35 -7.90
C ASP A 64 4.84 4.88 -7.72
N GLY A 65 5.93 5.38 -7.17
CA GLY A 65 6.24 6.81 -7.13
C GLY A 65 6.94 7.34 -8.38
N LEU A 66 7.92 6.61 -8.90
CA LEU A 66 8.75 7.05 -10.03
C LEU A 66 7.94 7.25 -11.32
N ILE A 67 7.06 6.32 -11.65
CA ILE A 67 6.33 6.34 -12.93
C ILE A 67 5.39 7.52 -13.02
N PRO A 68 4.46 7.77 -12.07
CA PRO A 68 3.62 8.96 -12.14
C PRO A 68 4.43 10.25 -12.22
N LEU A 69 5.51 10.37 -11.43
CA LEU A 69 6.36 11.55 -11.43
C LEU A 69 7.03 11.79 -12.79
N ALA A 70 7.59 10.73 -13.38
CA ALA A 70 8.28 10.81 -14.68
C ALA A 70 7.37 11.29 -15.80
N TYR A 71 6.16 10.75 -15.84
CA TYR A 71 5.20 11.04 -16.91
C TYR A 71 4.41 12.34 -16.68
N LEU A 72 4.11 12.73 -15.44
CA LEU A 72 3.49 14.03 -15.15
C LEU A 72 4.42 15.20 -15.47
N LEU A 73 5.73 15.04 -15.23
CA LEU A 73 6.74 16.05 -15.55
C LEU A 73 7.25 15.99 -16.98
N GLU A 74 6.93 14.94 -17.75
CA GLU A 74 7.56 14.68 -19.06
C GLU A 74 9.09 14.64 -18.99
N ASP A 75 9.64 14.13 -17.88
CA ASP A 75 11.08 14.12 -17.64
C ASP A 75 11.72 12.89 -18.30
N GLU A 76 12.45 13.11 -19.39
CA GLU A 76 13.06 12.02 -20.18
C GLU A 76 14.11 11.22 -19.40
N LYS A 77 14.79 11.83 -18.42
CA LYS A 77 15.74 11.11 -17.56
C LYS A 77 14.99 10.13 -16.65
N LEU A 78 13.91 10.59 -16.01
CA LEU A 78 13.07 9.74 -15.15
C LEU A 78 12.33 8.67 -15.96
N LYS A 79 11.82 9.02 -17.15
CA LYS A 79 11.21 8.02 -18.07
C LYS A 79 12.24 6.94 -18.46
N GLY A 80 13.50 7.32 -18.70
CA GLY A 80 14.58 6.35 -18.96
C GLY A 80 14.89 5.44 -17.77
N LYS A 81 14.78 5.94 -16.54
CA LYS A 81 14.86 5.11 -15.33
C LYS A 81 13.66 4.15 -15.25
N ALA A 82 12.46 4.68 -15.36
CA ALA A 82 11.21 3.90 -15.33
C ALA A 82 11.17 2.77 -16.38
N ALA A 83 11.66 3.06 -17.59
CA ALA A 83 11.68 2.09 -18.70
C ALA A 83 12.47 0.82 -18.38
N LYS A 84 13.53 0.90 -17.57
CA LYS A 84 14.33 -0.27 -17.17
C LYS A 84 13.47 -1.23 -16.33
N TRP A 85 12.75 -0.71 -15.35
CA TRP A 85 11.88 -1.47 -14.46
C TRP A 85 10.70 -2.09 -15.23
N ILE A 86 10.06 -1.31 -16.08
CA ILE A 86 8.94 -1.79 -16.90
C ILE A 86 9.38 -2.87 -17.87
N SER A 87 10.48 -2.66 -18.61
CA SER A 87 10.98 -3.64 -19.57
C SER A 87 11.34 -4.94 -18.88
N TRP A 88 12.11 -4.88 -17.80
CA TRP A 88 12.49 -6.08 -17.06
C TRP A 88 11.26 -6.82 -16.52
N THR A 89 10.29 -6.09 -15.94
CA THR A 89 9.05 -6.68 -15.42
C THR A 89 8.30 -7.43 -16.52
N LEU A 90 8.07 -6.80 -17.68
CA LEU A 90 7.35 -7.42 -18.80
C LEU A 90 8.12 -8.65 -19.36
N GLU A 91 9.44 -8.58 -19.42
CA GLU A 91 10.29 -9.66 -19.92
C GLU A 91 10.43 -10.82 -18.93
N SER A 92 10.21 -10.59 -17.63
CA SER A 92 10.33 -11.61 -16.58
C SER A 92 9.20 -12.66 -16.59
N GLN A 93 8.11 -12.40 -17.35
CA GLN A 93 6.96 -13.29 -17.35
C GLN A 93 7.28 -14.64 -18.01
N ASN A 94 7.07 -15.73 -17.26
CA ASN A 94 7.28 -17.09 -17.76
C ASN A 94 6.12 -17.61 -18.61
N GLU A 95 6.23 -18.83 -19.14
CA GLU A 95 5.23 -19.46 -19.99
C GLU A 95 3.88 -19.67 -19.30
N GLU A 96 3.88 -19.89 -17.98
CA GLU A 96 2.67 -20.08 -17.17
C GLU A 96 1.95 -18.75 -16.84
N GLY A 97 2.62 -17.61 -17.07
CA GLY A 97 2.08 -16.27 -16.79
C GLY A 97 2.58 -15.65 -15.49
N PHE A 98 3.38 -16.35 -14.66
CA PHE A 98 3.98 -15.78 -13.46
C PHE A 98 5.12 -14.82 -13.84
N PHE A 99 5.38 -13.79 -13.03
CA PHE A 99 6.37 -12.77 -13.33
C PHE A 99 7.12 -12.27 -12.07
N GLY A 100 8.17 -11.51 -12.30
CA GLY A 100 9.00 -10.92 -11.25
C GLY A 100 10.15 -11.83 -10.81
N PRO A 101 10.80 -11.53 -9.68
CA PRO A 101 11.92 -12.32 -9.16
C PRO A 101 11.56 -13.79 -8.97
N ARG A 102 12.43 -14.70 -9.44
CA ARG A 102 12.15 -16.17 -9.44
C ARG A 102 12.21 -16.79 -8.06
N ASP A 103 13.03 -16.21 -7.18
CA ASP A 103 13.26 -16.72 -5.82
C ASP A 103 12.23 -16.18 -4.83
N ASN A 104 11.18 -15.52 -5.32
CA ASN A 104 10.10 -15.00 -4.54
C ASN A 104 8.77 -15.33 -5.21
N ASP A 105 7.93 -16.13 -4.55
CA ASP A 105 6.61 -16.53 -5.03
C ASP A 105 5.45 -15.76 -4.35
N ASP A 106 5.74 -14.82 -3.44
CA ASP A 106 4.76 -13.97 -2.77
C ASP A 106 4.02 -13.10 -3.80
N TRP A 107 2.70 -13.12 -3.76
CA TRP A 107 1.88 -12.31 -4.66
C TRP A 107 1.81 -10.85 -4.24
N TRP A 108 2.12 -10.52 -2.98
CA TRP A 108 2.01 -9.16 -2.49
C TRP A 108 2.85 -8.14 -3.30
N PRO A 109 4.16 -8.31 -3.51
CA PRO A 109 4.93 -7.33 -4.29
C PRO A 109 4.43 -7.20 -5.73
N ARG A 110 3.87 -8.28 -6.26
CA ARG A 110 3.26 -8.28 -7.61
C ARG A 110 1.99 -7.46 -7.68
N MET A 111 1.20 -7.41 -6.59
CA MET A 111 0.01 -6.54 -6.52
C MET A 111 0.40 -5.06 -6.64
N VAL A 112 1.49 -4.66 -6.01
CA VAL A 112 2.04 -3.30 -6.14
C VAL A 112 2.52 -3.06 -7.57
N MET A 113 3.30 -3.97 -8.15
CA MET A 113 3.81 -3.82 -9.52
C MET A 113 2.68 -3.80 -10.56
N LEU A 114 1.57 -4.49 -10.34
CA LEU A 114 0.40 -4.41 -11.21
C LEU A 114 -0.24 -3.01 -11.20
N LYS A 115 -0.28 -2.34 -10.04
CA LYS A 115 -0.71 -0.94 -9.94
C LYS A 115 0.22 0.00 -10.72
N VAL A 116 1.52 -0.23 -10.63
CA VAL A 116 2.55 0.47 -11.43
C VAL A 116 2.29 0.30 -12.93
N LEU A 117 2.08 -0.93 -13.40
CA LEU A 117 1.81 -1.23 -14.80
C LEU A 117 0.48 -0.62 -15.29
N LYS A 118 -0.55 -0.56 -14.41
CA LYS A 118 -1.80 0.17 -14.69
C LYS A 118 -1.50 1.63 -15.02
N ASN A 119 -0.78 2.32 -14.14
CA ASN A 119 -0.44 3.74 -14.31
C ASN A 119 0.41 3.97 -15.58
N TYR A 120 1.36 3.09 -15.84
CA TYR A 120 2.15 3.13 -17.07
C TYR A 120 1.28 2.97 -18.33
N PHE A 121 0.35 2.00 -18.31
CA PHE A 121 -0.58 1.80 -19.43
C PHE A 121 -1.52 2.99 -19.64
N GLU A 122 -2.00 3.60 -18.57
CA GLU A 122 -2.93 4.74 -18.68
C GLU A 122 -2.31 5.91 -19.43
N TYR A 123 -1.01 6.13 -19.27
CA TYR A 123 -0.28 7.15 -20.03
C TYR A 123 0.11 6.66 -21.42
N THR A 124 0.77 5.52 -21.53
CA THR A 124 1.44 5.08 -22.77
C THR A 124 0.53 4.35 -23.75
N LYS A 125 -0.57 3.75 -23.27
CA LYS A 125 -1.45 2.83 -24.01
C LYS A 125 -0.73 1.59 -24.56
N ASP A 126 0.39 1.20 -23.94
CA ASP A 126 1.18 0.02 -24.33
C ASP A 126 0.39 -1.27 -24.15
N GLN A 127 -0.05 -1.85 -25.26
CA GLN A 127 -0.90 -3.05 -25.26
C GLN A 127 -0.19 -4.30 -24.69
N ARG A 128 1.14 -4.30 -24.60
CA ARG A 128 1.86 -5.39 -23.95
C ARG A 128 1.44 -5.57 -22.50
N VAL A 129 1.13 -4.46 -21.80
CA VAL A 129 0.66 -4.48 -20.42
C VAL A 129 -0.66 -5.26 -20.28
N VAL A 130 -1.62 -5.03 -21.16
CA VAL A 130 -2.92 -5.73 -21.13
C VAL A 130 -2.72 -7.23 -21.31
N HIS A 131 -1.93 -7.65 -22.30
CA HIS A 131 -1.63 -9.07 -22.52
C HIS A 131 -0.89 -9.71 -21.35
N PHE A 132 0.09 -9.01 -20.81
CA PHE A 132 0.88 -9.44 -19.66
C PHE A 132 0.00 -9.66 -18.42
N MET A 133 -0.84 -8.68 -18.09
CA MET A 133 -1.74 -8.77 -16.92
C MET A 133 -2.79 -9.85 -17.10
N THR A 134 -3.35 -9.99 -18.30
CA THR A 134 -4.34 -11.03 -18.61
C THR A 134 -3.75 -12.43 -18.36
N ARG A 135 -2.51 -12.68 -18.81
CA ARG A 135 -1.82 -13.94 -18.55
C ARG A 135 -1.54 -14.16 -17.08
N TYR A 136 -1.09 -13.13 -16.35
CA TYR A 136 -0.84 -13.26 -14.94
C TYR A 136 -2.13 -13.51 -14.14
N PHE A 137 -3.21 -12.82 -14.41
CA PHE A 137 -4.48 -13.07 -13.74
C PHE A 137 -5.08 -14.44 -14.07
N MET A 138 -4.83 -14.96 -15.27
CA MET A 138 -5.19 -16.35 -15.58
C MET A 138 -4.35 -17.33 -14.76
N TYR A 139 -3.04 -17.08 -14.60
CA TYR A 139 -2.19 -17.85 -13.69
C TYR A 139 -2.72 -17.81 -12.25
N GLN A 140 -3.09 -16.63 -11.75
CA GLN A 140 -3.68 -16.52 -10.41
C GLN A 140 -4.98 -17.32 -10.29
N LEU A 141 -5.87 -17.25 -11.25
CA LEU A 141 -7.14 -18.02 -11.23
C LEU A 141 -6.90 -19.53 -11.18
N GLN A 142 -5.90 -20.03 -11.91
CA GLN A 142 -5.54 -21.45 -11.91
C GLN A 142 -4.92 -21.93 -10.62
N ASN A 143 -4.28 -21.06 -9.86
CA ASN A 143 -3.49 -21.42 -8.68
C ASN A 143 -4.14 -20.99 -7.35
N ILE A 144 -5.13 -20.11 -7.36
CA ILE A 144 -5.68 -19.50 -6.15
C ILE A 144 -6.29 -20.51 -5.16
N ASP A 145 -6.88 -21.60 -5.66
CA ASP A 145 -7.54 -22.59 -4.80
C ASP A 145 -6.54 -23.58 -4.18
N SER A 146 -5.37 -23.77 -4.79
CA SER A 146 -4.31 -24.66 -4.29
C SER A 146 -3.29 -23.98 -3.38
N ARG A 147 -3.46 -22.66 -3.15
CA ARG A 147 -2.51 -21.83 -2.42
C ARG A 147 -3.16 -21.25 -1.17
N GLU A 148 -2.49 -21.32 -0.04
CA GLU A 148 -2.81 -20.50 1.12
C GLU A 148 -2.17 -19.13 0.98
N PHE A 149 -2.92 -18.09 1.35
CA PHE A 149 -2.39 -16.72 1.29
C PHE A 149 -1.43 -16.46 2.45
N ALA A 150 -0.25 -15.96 2.14
CA ALA A 150 0.67 -15.40 3.12
C ALA A 150 0.01 -14.21 3.85
N ILE A 151 0.59 -13.80 4.99
CA ILE A 151 0.02 -12.73 5.83
C ILE A 151 -0.34 -11.49 5.02
N TRP A 152 0.61 -11.00 4.23
CA TRP A 152 0.43 -9.78 3.44
C TRP A 152 -0.53 -9.97 2.26
N GLU A 153 -0.46 -11.11 1.59
CA GLU A 153 -1.39 -11.46 0.52
C GLU A 153 -2.84 -11.47 1.02
N ASN A 154 -3.06 -12.04 2.22
CA ASN A 154 -4.38 -12.14 2.83
C ASN A 154 -4.98 -10.75 3.12
N THR A 155 -4.22 -9.89 3.78
CA THR A 155 -4.73 -8.59 4.24
C THR A 155 -4.73 -7.52 3.15
N ARG A 156 -3.79 -7.59 2.20
CA ARG A 156 -3.58 -6.59 1.14
C ARG A 156 -4.15 -6.99 -0.23
N SER A 157 -4.87 -8.11 -0.31
CA SER A 157 -5.53 -8.58 -1.54
C SER A 157 -6.45 -7.53 -2.20
N VAL A 158 -6.87 -6.54 -1.45
CA VAL A 158 -7.66 -5.41 -1.96
C VAL A 158 -6.95 -4.67 -3.10
N GLU A 159 -5.61 -4.61 -3.09
CA GLU A 159 -4.80 -4.02 -4.16
C GLU A 159 -4.96 -4.83 -5.46
N ASN A 160 -4.89 -6.15 -5.34
CA ASN A 160 -5.08 -7.02 -6.50
C ASN A 160 -6.48 -6.92 -7.09
N ILE A 161 -7.51 -6.92 -6.23
CA ILE A 161 -8.91 -6.78 -6.62
C ILE A 161 -9.12 -5.47 -7.39
N TYR A 162 -8.51 -4.37 -6.93
CA TYR A 162 -8.58 -3.08 -7.60
C TYR A 162 -8.09 -3.16 -9.05
N VAL A 163 -6.91 -3.74 -9.27
CA VAL A 163 -6.34 -3.86 -10.63
C VAL A 163 -7.08 -4.88 -11.48
N ILE A 164 -7.59 -5.98 -10.89
CA ILE A 164 -8.46 -6.95 -11.61
C ILE A 164 -9.71 -6.26 -12.16
N LEU A 165 -10.40 -5.47 -11.33
CA LEU A 165 -11.62 -4.75 -11.75
C LEU A 165 -11.31 -3.67 -12.79
N TRP A 166 -10.16 -3.00 -12.68
CA TRP A 166 -9.68 -2.08 -13.69
C TRP A 166 -9.43 -2.79 -15.03
N LEU A 167 -8.71 -3.92 -15.04
CA LEU A 167 -8.45 -4.66 -16.29
C LEU A 167 -9.75 -5.20 -16.91
N TYR A 168 -10.69 -5.64 -16.07
CA TYR A 168 -12.03 -6.04 -16.54
C TYR A 168 -12.73 -4.88 -17.26
N SER A 169 -12.65 -3.66 -16.74
CA SER A 169 -13.29 -2.50 -17.37
C SER A 169 -12.73 -2.17 -18.78
N ILE A 170 -11.50 -2.61 -19.06
CA ILE A 170 -10.83 -2.41 -20.35
C ILE A 170 -11.09 -3.56 -21.31
N THR A 171 -11.03 -4.81 -20.80
CA THR A 171 -11.04 -6.01 -21.64
C THR A 171 -12.40 -6.68 -21.76
N GLY A 172 -13.24 -6.57 -20.74
CA GLY A 172 -14.52 -7.29 -20.64
C GLY A 172 -14.36 -8.80 -20.37
N GLU A 173 -13.14 -9.30 -20.07
CA GLU A 173 -12.86 -10.73 -19.89
C GLU A 173 -13.52 -11.28 -18.61
N GLY A 174 -14.53 -12.15 -18.77
CA GLY A 174 -15.38 -12.63 -17.67
C GLY A 174 -14.62 -13.34 -16.53
N PHE A 175 -13.53 -14.04 -16.84
CA PHE A 175 -12.72 -14.73 -15.85
C PHE A 175 -12.13 -13.79 -14.76
N LEU A 176 -11.94 -12.51 -15.09
CA LEU A 176 -11.47 -11.50 -14.13
C LEU A 176 -12.50 -11.27 -13.00
N ILE A 177 -13.79 -11.33 -13.33
CA ILE A 177 -14.85 -11.25 -12.32
C ILE A 177 -14.82 -12.49 -11.41
N ASP A 178 -14.58 -13.67 -11.97
CA ASP A 178 -14.50 -14.90 -11.18
C ASP A 178 -13.26 -14.88 -10.29
N LEU A 179 -12.12 -14.39 -10.78
CA LEU A 179 -10.92 -14.21 -9.97
C LEU A 179 -11.14 -13.20 -8.84
N ALA A 180 -11.78 -12.04 -9.11
CA ALA A 180 -12.08 -11.05 -8.08
C ALA A 180 -12.95 -11.65 -6.96
N LYS A 181 -13.97 -12.46 -7.30
CA LYS A 181 -14.80 -13.17 -6.32
C LYS A 181 -13.97 -14.11 -5.46
N ARG A 182 -13.05 -14.89 -6.07
CA ARG A 182 -12.16 -15.79 -5.33
C ARG A 182 -11.26 -15.04 -4.35
N PHE A 183 -10.73 -13.88 -4.75
CA PHE A 183 -9.97 -13.04 -3.81
C PHE A 183 -10.84 -12.54 -2.66
N PHE A 184 -12.07 -12.10 -2.90
CA PHE A 184 -13.00 -11.71 -1.83
C PHE A 184 -13.36 -12.86 -0.87
N GLU A 185 -13.42 -14.08 -1.37
CA GLU A 185 -13.72 -15.29 -0.58
C GLU A 185 -12.53 -15.72 0.30
N LYS A 186 -11.30 -15.61 -0.22
CA LYS A 186 -10.09 -16.12 0.43
C LYS A 186 -9.37 -15.11 1.31
N SER A 187 -9.51 -13.82 1.03
CA SER A 187 -8.82 -12.77 1.76
C SER A 187 -9.59 -12.25 2.96
N MET A 188 -8.92 -11.45 3.77
CA MET A 188 -9.53 -10.78 4.93
C MET A 188 -10.75 -9.96 4.52
N ASN A 189 -11.87 -10.21 5.17
CA ASN A 189 -13.11 -9.47 4.94
C ASN A 189 -13.11 -8.15 5.73
N TRP A 190 -12.59 -7.10 5.11
CA TRP A 190 -12.51 -5.78 5.72
C TRP A 190 -13.88 -5.13 5.96
N SER A 191 -14.92 -5.47 5.19
CA SER A 191 -16.28 -4.99 5.49
C SER A 191 -16.77 -5.52 6.85
N ASN A 192 -16.59 -6.82 7.10
CA ASN A 192 -16.92 -7.41 8.40
C ASN A 192 -16.04 -6.82 9.53
N TYR A 193 -14.76 -6.55 9.25
CA TYR A 193 -13.85 -5.92 10.20
C TYR A 193 -14.36 -4.54 10.65
N PHE A 194 -14.75 -3.67 9.71
CA PHE A 194 -15.24 -2.33 10.04
C PHE A 194 -16.62 -2.34 10.67
N GLU A 195 -17.51 -3.20 10.24
CA GLU A 195 -18.83 -3.38 10.86
C GLU A 195 -18.72 -3.80 12.34
N ASN A 196 -17.84 -4.76 12.62
CA ASN A 196 -17.61 -5.34 13.94
C ASN A 196 -16.31 -4.86 14.59
N PHE A 197 -15.89 -3.62 14.32
CA PHE A 197 -14.61 -3.07 14.81
C PHE A 197 -14.51 -3.15 16.34
N LYS A 198 -13.47 -3.82 16.80
CA LYS A 198 -13.27 -4.17 18.22
C LYS A 198 -12.03 -3.55 18.87
N TYR A 199 -11.10 -3.00 18.07
CA TYR A 199 -9.83 -2.46 18.56
C TYR A 199 -10.02 -1.00 18.98
N THR A 200 -10.56 -0.79 20.18
CA THR A 200 -10.88 0.53 20.73
C THR A 200 -9.79 1.09 21.65
N LYS A 201 -8.68 0.37 21.76
CA LYS A 201 -7.52 0.70 22.61
C LYS A 201 -6.23 0.48 21.82
N PRO A 202 -5.09 1.04 22.30
CA PRO A 202 -3.78 0.70 21.73
C PRO A 202 -3.55 -0.80 21.64
N THR A 203 -2.94 -1.26 20.56
CA THR A 203 -2.71 -2.70 20.32
C THR A 203 -1.97 -3.39 21.47
N GLY A 204 -1.06 -2.67 22.15
CA GLY A 204 -0.36 -3.20 23.32
C GLY A 204 -1.25 -3.61 24.51
N GLU A 205 -2.52 -3.16 24.54
CA GLU A 205 -3.47 -3.63 25.55
C GLU A 205 -4.13 -4.98 25.17
N TYR A 206 -4.02 -5.39 23.92
CA TYR A 206 -4.48 -6.70 23.43
C TYR A 206 -3.34 -7.70 23.27
N LEU A 207 -2.13 -7.22 23.05
CA LEU A 207 -0.92 -7.99 22.83
C LEU A 207 0.13 -7.63 23.87
N ASP A 208 0.49 -8.59 24.70
CA ASP A 208 1.71 -8.51 25.52
C ASP A 208 2.92 -8.67 24.59
N TRP A 209 3.46 -7.53 24.16
CA TRP A 209 4.56 -7.48 23.20
C TRP A 209 5.83 -8.15 23.70
N GLU A 210 6.15 -7.99 24.99
CA GLU A 210 7.30 -8.64 25.59
C GLU A 210 7.17 -10.16 25.57
N LYS A 211 5.98 -10.66 25.91
CA LYS A 211 5.66 -12.08 25.87
C LYS A 211 5.67 -12.60 24.42
N PHE A 212 5.15 -11.83 23.47
CA PHE A 212 5.18 -12.14 22.05
C PHE A 212 6.61 -12.25 21.53
N MET A 213 7.47 -11.25 21.75
CA MET A 213 8.87 -11.25 21.34
C MET A 213 9.64 -12.42 21.95
N LYS A 214 9.38 -12.74 23.22
CA LYS A 214 9.98 -13.92 23.87
C LYS A 214 9.49 -15.23 23.24
N ALA A 215 8.21 -15.35 22.91
CA ALA A 215 7.61 -16.52 22.32
C ALA A 215 8.11 -16.78 20.89
N THR A 216 8.35 -15.72 20.12
CA THR A 216 8.87 -15.78 18.73
C THR A 216 10.39 -15.76 18.65
N GLY A 217 11.09 -15.78 19.79
CA GLY A 217 12.55 -15.76 19.84
C GLY A 217 13.18 -14.48 19.28
N GLY A 218 12.42 -13.39 19.20
CA GLY A 218 12.87 -12.10 18.65
C GLY A 218 12.98 -12.06 17.12
N LYS A 219 12.51 -13.12 16.43
CA LYS A 219 12.62 -13.26 14.96
C LYS A 219 11.50 -12.59 14.17
N GLY A 220 10.68 -11.77 14.79
CA GLY A 220 9.57 -11.09 14.11
C GLY A 220 8.58 -12.07 13.48
N LEU A 221 8.25 -11.88 12.19
CA LEU A 221 7.27 -12.72 11.49
C LEU A 221 7.71 -14.17 11.31
N GLU A 222 8.99 -14.44 11.06
CA GLU A 222 9.48 -15.83 10.97
C GLU A 222 9.23 -16.58 12.28
N GLY A 223 9.56 -15.94 13.41
CA GLY A 223 9.30 -16.52 14.73
C GLY A 223 7.81 -16.67 15.02
N LEU A 224 6.97 -15.81 14.45
CA LEU A 224 5.50 -15.91 14.55
C LEU A 224 4.99 -17.20 13.87
N TYR A 225 5.43 -17.47 12.65
CA TYR A 225 5.06 -18.71 11.94
C TYR A 225 5.51 -19.94 12.70
N GLU A 226 6.79 -19.99 13.14
CA GLU A 226 7.31 -21.09 13.93
C GLU A 226 6.51 -21.29 15.25
N TYR A 227 6.09 -20.19 15.87
CA TYR A 227 5.30 -20.24 17.11
C TYR A 227 3.89 -20.78 16.85
N GLU A 228 3.22 -20.31 15.82
CA GLU A 228 1.84 -20.70 15.48
C GLU A 228 1.76 -22.14 15.02
N GLU A 229 2.69 -22.60 14.18
CA GLU A 229 2.81 -23.99 13.80
C GLU A 229 2.99 -24.91 15.02
N ARG A 230 3.90 -24.54 15.93
CA ARG A 230 4.15 -25.29 17.16
C ARG A 230 2.96 -25.34 18.11
N THR A 231 2.19 -24.24 18.19
CA THR A 231 1.08 -24.09 19.16
C THR A 231 -0.29 -24.38 18.55
N ASN A 232 -0.35 -24.55 17.25
CA ASN A 232 -1.60 -24.66 16.47
C ASN A 232 -2.59 -23.50 16.77
N SER A 233 -2.06 -22.29 16.85
CA SER A 233 -2.82 -21.07 17.21
C SER A 233 -2.50 -19.92 16.29
N THR A 234 -3.51 -19.35 15.65
CA THR A 234 -3.40 -18.16 14.77
C THR A 234 -3.73 -16.84 15.47
N THR A 235 -3.76 -16.83 16.80
CA THR A 235 -4.21 -15.66 17.56
C THR A 235 -3.33 -14.44 17.35
N TYR A 236 -2.01 -14.64 17.30
CA TYR A 236 -1.06 -13.54 17.16
C TYR A 236 -0.98 -13.03 15.72
N SER A 237 -0.95 -13.91 14.71
CA SER A 237 -0.97 -13.47 13.32
C SER A 237 -2.26 -12.73 12.97
N LYS A 238 -3.38 -13.21 13.50
CA LYS A 238 -4.66 -12.52 13.34
C LYS A 238 -4.65 -11.13 13.98
N LEU A 239 -4.16 -11.02 15.23
CA LEU A 239 -4.05 -9.72 15.92
C LEU A 239 -3.10 -8.80 15.15
N PHE A 240 -1.93 -9.31 14.74
CA PHE A 240 -0.96 -8.57 13.94
C PHE A 240 -1.59 -8.01 12.66
N GLN A 241 -2.25 -8.85 11.89
CA GLN A 241 -2.89 -8.46 10.64
C GLN A 241 -4.03 -7.44 10.84
N GLU A 242 -4.88 -7.65 11.84
CA GLU A 242 -6.04 -6.82 12.11
C GLU A 242 -5.70 -5.47 12.75
N THR A 243 -4.50 -5.29 13.30
CA THR A 243 -4.09 -4.04 13.94
C THR A 243 -2.97 -3.31 13.23
N HIS A 244 -2.28 -3.95 12.28
CA HIS A 244 -1.25 -3.29 11.48
C HIS A 244 -1.86 -2.12 10.71
N VAL A 245 -1.40 -0.91 11.01
CA VAL A 245 -2.08 0.33 10.57
C VAL A 245 -2.19 0.44 9.06
N VAL A 246 -1.15 0.05 8.32
CA VAL A 246 -1.14 0.08 6.84
C VAL A 246 -2.17 -0.88 6.29
N ASN A 247 -2.28 -2.11 6.82
CA ASN A 247 -3.31 -3.05 6.40
C ASN A 247 -4.72 -2.48 6.63
N VAL A 248 -4.94 -1.84 7.78
CA VAL A 248 -6.24 -1.26 8.13
C VAL A 248 -6.63 -0.15 7.17
N VAL A 249 -5.71 0.79 6.88
CA VAL A 249 -6.02 1.90 5.97
C VAL A 249 -6.09 1.47 4.50
N MET A 250 -5.36 0.45 4.09
CA MET A 250 -5.55 -0.21 2.79
C MET A 250 -6.92 -0.89 2.71
N GLY A 251 -7.33 -1.56 3.79
CA GLY A 251 -8.63 -2.23 3.90
C GLY A 251 -9.83 -1.28 3.77
N VAL A 252 -9.64 0.02 4.03
CA VAL A 252 -10.70 1.04 3.93
C VAL A 252 -11.34 1.08 2.54
N LYS A 253 -10.62 0.82 1.46
CA LYS A 253 -11.18 0.77 0.08
C LYS A 253 -11.95 -0.51 -0.25
N TYR A 254 -11.81 -1.58 0.54
CA TYR A 254 -12.46 -2.87 0.29
C TYR A 254 -13.99 -2.78 0.16
N PRO A 255 -14.74 -2.05 1.01
CA PRO A 255 -16.18 -1.88 0.84
C PRO A 255 -16.57 -1.25 -0.50
N ALA A 256 -15.77 -0.31 -1.03
CA ALA A 256 -16.03 0.28 -2.34
C ALA A 256 -15.88 -0.74 -3.47
N LEU A 257 -14.81 -1.54 -3.45
CA LEU A 257 -14.60 -2.57 -4.46
C LEU A 257 -15.66 -3.67 -4.37
N ARG A 258 -16.11 -4.00 -3.17
CA ARG A 258 -17.21 -4.93 -2.95
C ARG A 258 -18.53 -4.39 -3.49
N TYR A 259 -18.81 -3.10 -3.27
CA TYR A 259 -19.95 -2.43 -3.88
C TYR A 259 -19.89 -2.47 -5.41
N LEU A 260 -18.74 -2.22 -6.03
CA LEU A 260 -18.57 -2.28 -7.48
C LEU A 260 -18.87 -3.67 -8.04
N LEU A 261 -18.46 -4.72 -7.36
CA LEU A 261 -18.61 -6.09 -7.84
C LEU A 261 -20.03 -6.65 -7.60
N TYR A 262 -20.58 -6.46 -6.40
CA TYR A 262 -21.79 -7.12 -5.94
C TYR A 262 -23.03 -6.22 -5.86
N GLY A 263 -22.88 -4.90 -5.89
CA GLY A 263 -23.97 -3.94 -5.74
C GLY A 263 -24.53 -3.81 -4.30
N GLU A 264 -23.76 -4.23 -3.31
CA GLU A 264 -24.17 -4.22 -1.90
C GLU A 264 -24.24 -2.79 -1.34
N LYS A 265 -25.43 -2.20 -1.29
CA LYS A 265 -25.65 -0.79 -0.92
C LYS A 265 -25.24 -0.41 0.51
N ASN A 266 -25.17 -1.38 1.41
CA ASN A 266 -24.77 -1.15 2.81
C ASN A 266 -23.26 -0.85 2.96
N GLN A 267 -22.45 -1.07 1.93
CA GLN A 267 -21.00 -0.90 1.99
C GLN A 267 -20.57 0.54 2.30
N LEU A 268 -21.28 1.54 1.78
CA LEU A 268 -21.04 2.95 2.13
C LEU A 268 -21.23 3.20 3.63
N LYS A 269 -22.33 2.69 4.21
CA LYS A 269 -22.59 2.82 5.65
C LYS A 269 -21.48 2.14 6.46
N ILE A 270 -21.10 0.92 6.10
CA ILE A 270 -20.08 0.15 6.79
C ILE A 270 -18.74 0.93 6.83
N VAL A 271 -18.29 1.46 5.71
CA VAL A 271 -17.01 2.18 5.67
C VAL A 271 -17.06 3.51 6.41
N LYS A 272 -18.16 4.26 6.32
CA LYS A 272 -18.31 5.53 7.08
C LYS A 272 -18.31 5.30 8.59
N GLU A 273 -19.02 4.29 9.07
CA GLU A 273 -19.02 3.91 10.48
C GLU A 273 -17.66 3.33 10.92
N GLY A 274 -16.99 2.58 10.04
CA GLY A 274 -15.64 2.07 10.27
C GLY A 274 -14.61 3.18 10.41
N ILE A 275 -14.57 4.14 9.48
CA ILE A 275 -13.70 5.32 9.54
C ILE A 275 -13.99 6.14 10.78
N LYS A 276 -15.28 6.35 11.11
CA LYS A 276 -15.65 7.06 12.34
C LYS A 276 -15.06 6.38 13.58
N LYS A 277 -15.19 5.05 13.70
CA LYS A 277 -14.61 4.30 14.83
C LYS A 277 -13.09 4.41 14.87
N LEU A 278 -12.42 4.31 13.70
CA LEU A 278 -10.97 4.49 13.62
C LEU A 278 -10.54 5.87 14.14
N ILE A 279 -11.25 6.92 13.73
CA ILE A 279 -10.97 8.29 14.18
C ILE A 279 -11.31 8.47 15.67
N ASP A 280 -12.43 7.95 16.14
CA ASP A 280 -12.85 8.07 17.56
C ASP A 280 -11.83 7.43 18.51
N TYR A 281 -11.19 6.33 18.13
CA TYR A 281 -10.29 5.56 19.00
C TYR A 281 -8.79 5.72 18.70
N HIS A 282 -8.43 6.06 17.46
CA HIS A 282 -7.04 6.16 17.02
C HIS A 282 -6.74 7.42 16.20
N GLY A 283 -7.73 8.32 16.04
CA GLY A 283 -7.61 9.48 15.19
C GLY A 283 -6.71 10.57 15.76
N THR A 284 -6.12 11.33 14.85
CA THR A 284 -5.31 12.50 15.14
C THR A 284 -5.87 13.76 14.48
N SER A 285 -5.44 14.93 14.95
CA SER A 285 -5.93 16.22 14.47
C SER A 285 -5.62 16.52 12.99
N ASN A 286 -4.61 15.86 12.42
CA ASN A 286 -4.21 15.99 11.01
C ASN A 286 -4.98 15.10 10.03
N GLY A 287 -6.01 14.37 10.52
CA GLY A 287 -6.86 13.49 9.71
C GLY A 287 -6.42 12.04 9.63
N MET A 288 -5.25 11.72 10.21
CA MET A 288 -4.73 10.35 10.24
C MET A 288 -5.23 9.54 11.43
N VAL A 289 -4.96 8.25 11.39
CA VAL A 289 -4.99 7.36 12.54
C VAL A 289 -3.56 7.07 13.00
N THR A 290 -3.37 6.88 14.30
CA THR A 290 -2.07 6.54 14.87
C THR A 290 -1.72 5.10 14.57
N GLY A 291 -0.45 4.84 14.38
CA GLY A 291 0.17 3.54 14.23
C GLY A 291 1.58 3.71 13.72
N ASP A 292 2.52 3.33 14.56
CA ASP A 292 3.90 3.08 14.23
C ASP A 292 4.06 1.56 14.11
N GLU A 293 3.53 0.96 13.09
CA GLU A 293 3.21 -0.42 12.79
C GLU A 293 1.76 -0.82 13.20
N HIS A 294 1.32 -0.55 14.42
CA HIS A 294 0.02 -1.01 14.92
C HIS A 294 -0.83 0.13 15.48
N LEU A 295 -2.17 0.00 15.38
CA LEU A 295 -3.13 0.96 15.94
C LEU A 295 -2.79 1.29 17.40
N ASN A 296 -2.60 2.58 17.73
CA ASN A 296 -1.95 2.97 18.97
C ASN A 296 -2.73 3.99 19.84
N GLY A 297 -4.04 4.07 19.65
CA GLY A 297 -4.88 5.01 20.43
C GLY A 297 -4.83 6.43 19.88
N ASN A 298 -5.34 7.40 20.62
CA ASN A 298 -5.46 8.80 20.20
C ASN A 298 -4.57 9.77 20.99
N ASP A 299 -3.57 9.26 21.72
CA ASP A 299 -2.59 10.10 22.41
C ASP A 299 -1.71 10.80 21.35
N PRO A 300 -1.54 12.15 21.42
CA PRO A 300 -0.79 12.89 20.41
C PRO A 300 0.71 12.57 20.36
N SER A 301 1.23 11.83 21.34
CA SER A 301 2.63 11.35 21.33
C SER A 301 2.84 10.04 20.58
N ARG A 302 1.76 9.43 20.06
CA ARG A 302 1.85 8.20 19.27
C ARG A 302 2.31 8.49 17.85
N GLY A 303 3.02 7.53 17.27
CA GLY A 303 3.50 7.62 15.90
C GLY A 303 2.40 7.48 14.85
N THR A 304 2.66 8.02 13.68
CA THR A 304 1.88 7.80 12.46
C THR A 304 2.86 7.50 11.33
N GLU A 305 2.79 6.29 10.84
CA GLU A 305 3.67 5.74 9.83
C GLU A 305 3.44 6.38 8.45
N LEU A 306 4.52 6.67 7.72
CA LEU A 306 4.47 7.25 6.36
C LEU A 306 3.67 6.38 5.39
N CYS A 307 3.85 5.05 5.41
CA CYS A 307 3.10 4.14 4.54
C CYS A 307 1.58 4.25 4.79
N ALA A 308 1.17 4.39 6.07
CA ALA A 308 -0.23 4.59 6.40
C ALA A 308 -0.79 5.90 5.84
N VAL A 309 0.02 6.96 5.79
CA VAL A 309 -0.39 8.25 5.21
C VAL A 309 -0.74 8.08 3.73
N VAL A 310 0.17 7.51 2.93
CA VAL A 310 -0.01 7.40 1.48
C VAL A 310 -1.09 6.37 1.11
N GLU A 311 -1.15 5.24 1.79
CA GLU A 311 -2.15 4.20 1.51
C GLU A 311 -3.57 4.61 1.94
N TYR A 312 -3.69 5.42 3.00
CA TYR A 312 -4.99 5.95 3.38
C TYR A 312 -5.49 6.99 2.37
N MET A 313 -4.61 7.86 1.87
CA MET A 313 -4.95 8.81 0.80
C MET A 313 -5.47 8.06 -0.43
N PHE A 314 -4.76 7.02 -0.89
CA PHE A 314 -5.20 6.20 -2.02
C PHE A 314 -6.55 5.52 -1.78
N SER A 315 -6.78 5.00 -0.58
CA SER A 315 -8.07 4.40 -0.21
C SER A 315 -9.22 5.42 -0.25
N LEU A 316 -8.98 6.64 0.24
CA LEU A 316 -9.97 7.72 0.23
C LEU A 316 -10.31 8.20 -1.19
N GLU A 317 -9.34 8.24 -2.10
CA GLU A 317 -9.58 8.53 -3.53
C GLU A 317 -10.54 7.51 -4.15
N ILE A 318 -10.32 6.22 -3.89
CA ILE A 318 -11.22 5.16 -4.39
C ILE A 318 -12.61 5.28 -3.78
N LEU A 319 -12.72 5.54 -2.49
CA LEU A 319 -14.02 5.73 -1.83
C LEU A 319 -14.78 6.92 -2.41
N PHE A 320 -14.10 8.06 -2.59
CA PHE A 320 -14.71 9.25 -3.18
C PHE A 320 -15.19 8.97 -4.61
N ARG A 321 -14.35 8.35 -5.43
CA ARG A 321 -14.70 7.97 -6.81
C ARG A 321 -15.94 7.07 -6.88
N VAL A 322 -16.02 6.07 -6.00
CA VAL A 322 -17.08 5.06 -6.05
C VAL A 322 -18.38 5.58 -5.45
N PHE A 323 -18.32 6.25 -4.31
CA PHE A 323 -19.50 6.66 -3.56
C PHE A 323 -19.90 8.12 -3.75
N LYS A 324 -19.04 8.96 -4.30
CA LYS A 324 -19.24 10.42 -4.49
C LYS A 324 -19.56 11.18 -3.19
N ASP A 325 -19.13 10.62 -2.07
CA ASP A 325 -19.35 11.22 -0.75
C ASP A 325 -18.16 12.14 -0.41
N THR A 326 -18.45 13.44 -0.28
CA THR A 326 -17.43 14.48 -0.08
C THR A 326 -16.71 14.37 1.26
N ASP A 327 -17.27 13.67 2.26
CA ASP A 327 -16.58 13.45 3.53
C ASP A 327 -15.22 12.74 3.31
N PHE A 328 -15.12 11.84 2.31
CA PHE A 328 -13.85 11.20 1.96
C PHE A 328 -12.84 12.16 1.33
N ALA A 329 -13.32 13.08 0.50
CA ALA A 329 -12.48 14.12 -0.09
C ALA A 329 -11.97 15.11 0.96
N ASP A 330 -12.80 15.48 1.94
CA ASP A 330 -12.42 16.37 3.04
C ASP A 330 -11.33 15.74 3.93
N ILE A 331 -11.44 14.43 4.22
CA ILE A 331 -10.39 13.70 4.95
C ILE A 331 -9.12 13.64 4.12
N LEU A 332 -9.22 13.30 2.83
CA LEU A 332 -8.09 13.24 1.90
C LEU A 332 -7.35 14.58 1.81
N GLU A 333 -8.08 15.68 1.62
CA GLU A 333 -7.49 17.03 1.58
C GLU A 333 -6.75 17.35 2.88
N LYS A 334 -7.36 17.02 4.03
CA LYS A 334 -6.75 17.25 5.33
C LYS A 334 -5.44 16.51 5.49
N ILE A 335 -5.36 15.25 5.07
CA ILE A 335 -4.15 14.43 5.12
C ILE A 335 -3.11 14.97 4.14
N ALA A 336 -3.50 15.25 2.91
CA ALA A 336 -2.60 15.70 1.84
C ALA A 336 -1.91 17.03 2.15
N TYR A 337 -2.55 17.91 2.92
CA TYR A 337 -1.99 19.22 3.27
C TYR A 337 -1.49 19.34 4.71
N ASN A 338 -1.56 18.30 5.50
CA ASN A 338 -1.05 18.29 6.88
C ASN A 338 -0.13 17.09 7.15
N ALA A 339 -0.66 15.86 7.11
CA ALA A 339 0.13 14.68 7.46
C ALA A 339 1.21 14.37 6.41
N LEU A 340 0.88 14.44 5.13
CA LEU A 340 1.83 14.13 4.06
C LEU A 340 3.06 15.08 4.05
N PRO A 341 2.92 16.42 4.08
CA PRO A 341 4.09 17.28 4.09
C PRO A 341 4.91 17.19 5.38
N ALA A 342 4.37 16.65 6.47
CA ALA A 342 5.13 16.39 7.68
C ALA A 342 6.06 15.17 7.59
N THR A 343 5.93 14.33 6.58
CA THR A 343 6.78 13.14 6.39
C THR A 343 8.12 13.45 5.74
N ILE A 344 8.29 14.61 5.11
CA ILE A 344 9.41 14.93 4.24
C ILE A 344 9.97 16.33 4.53
N ASP A 345 11.24 16.56 4.18
CA ASP A 345 11.83 17.89 4.22
C ASP A 345 11.49 18.72 2.97
N LYS A 346 11.82 20.02 2.99
CA LYS A 346 11.46 20.95 1.91
C LYS A 346 12.16 20.69 0.58
N GLU A 347 13.28 19.98 0.57
CA GLU A 347 14.03 19.56 -0.61
C GLU A 347 13.66 18.13 -1.07
N LEU A 348 12.81 17.41 -0.33
CA LEU A 348 12.47 16.00 -0.56
C LEU A 348 13.72 15.09 -0.66
N LEU A 349 14.72 15.40 0.17
CA LEU A 349 15.96 14.62 0.28
C LEU A 349 15.97 13.71 1.50
N THR A 350 15.08 13.98 2.46
CA THR A 350 14.96 13.23 3.70
C THR A 350 13.49 13.01 4.05
N HIS A 351 13.20 11.95 4.75
CA HIS A 351 11.87 11.67 5.29
C HIS A 351 11.96 11.16 6.73
N GLN A 352 10.85 11.21 7.45
CA GLN A 352 10.69 10.51 8.70
C GLN A 352 9.65 9.40 8.54
N TYR A 353 9.97 8.22 9.04
CA TYR A 353 9.07 7.08 8.99
C TYR A 353 7.82 7.31 9.84
N ASP A 354 8.01 7.72 11.08
CA ASP A 354 6.93 8.06 12.01
C ASP A 354 6.91 9.53 12.38
N GLN A 355 5.74 10.15 12.28
CA GLN A 355 5.48 11.51 12.74
C GLN A 355 4.57 11.52 13.97
N GLN A 356 4.61 12.61 14.74
CA GLN A 356 3.69 12.87 15.85
C GLN A 356 3.01 14.23 15.67
N VAL A 357 1.73 14.34 16.01
CA VAL A 357 0.99 15.61 15.85
C VAL A 357 1.46 16.71 16.80
N ASN A 358 2.12 16.35 17.91
CA ASN A 358 2.74 17.29 18.86
C ASN A 358 4.26 17.37 18.73
N GLN A 359 4.82 16.92 17.63
CA GLN A 359 6.26 16.86 17.40
C GLN A 359 6.89 18.26 17.35
N ILE A 360 7.95 18.45 18.14
CA ILE A 360 8.72 19.70 18.16
C ILE A 360 9.88 19.63 17.17
N MET A 361 10.51 18.45 17.09
CA MET A 361 11.63 18.18 16.17
C MET A 361 11.63 16.72 15.77
N CYS A 362 12.19 16.44 14.63
CA CYS A 362 12.53 15.09 14.23
C CYS A 362 13.89 14.70 14.82
N SER A 363 14.00 13.53 15.42
CA SER A 363 15.22 13.05 16.10
C SER A 363 15.20 11.54 16.28
N HIS A 364 16.38 10.94 16.46
CA HIS A 364 16.56 9.52 16.80
C HIS A 364 16.18 9.15 18.24
N ALA A 365 15.55 10.03 19.00
CA ALA A 365 15.15 9.73 20.36
C ALA A 365 14.12 8.60 20.40
N LYS A 366 14.30 7.64 21.30
CA LYS A 366 13.30 6.59 21.56
C LYS A 366 12.00 7.21 22.06
N ARG A 367 10.89 6.67 21.59
CA ARG A 367 9.53 7.10 21.92
C ARG A 367 8.71 5.90 22.38
N ASN A 368 7.52 6.14 22.85
CA ASN A 368 6.59 5.07 23.22
C ASN A 368 5.87 4.52 21.99
N TRP A 369 6.65 3.96 21.07
CA TRP A 369 6.22 3.35 19.81
C TRP A 369 6.51 1.86 19.80
N TYR A 370 5.81 1.10 18.96
CA TYR A 370 6.09 -0.32 18.77
C TYR A 370 7.44 -0.50 18.06
N ASN A 371 7.68 0.32 17.04
CA ASN A 371 8.91 0.31 16.29
C ASN A 371 9.85 1.41 16.81
N ASN A 372 10.88 1.03 17.54
CA ASN A 372 11.92 1.92 18.07
C ASN A 372 13.32 1.49 17.64
N LEU A 373 13.43 0.81 16.50
CA LEU A 373 14.70 0.50 15.88
C LEU A 373 15.35 1.80 15.38
N ASP A 374 16.69 1.84 15.33
CA ASP A 374 17.41 3.06 14.95
C ASP A 374 17.06 3.54 13.54
N ASP A 375 16.71 2.61 12.66
CA ASP A 375 16.29 2.84 11.27
C ASP A 375 14.81 3.20 11.11
N SER A 376 13.96 2.89 12.06
CA SER A 376 12.51 3.20 12.02
C SER A 376 12.17 4.62 12.48
N ASN A 377 13.00 5.18 13.35
CA ASN A 377 12.86 6.55 13.82
C ASN A 377 13.65 7.53 12.96
N LEU A 378 14.06 7.10 11.79
CA LEU A 378 14.99 7.86 11.00
C LEU A 378 14.39 9.12 10.42
N PHE A 379 15.14 10.11 10.67
CA PHE A 379 15.21 11.35 9.97
C PHE A 379 16.54 11.40 9.25
N GLY A 380 16.52 11.40 7.96
CA GLY A 380 17.75 11.50 7.18
C GLY A 380 17.68 10.81 5.83
N LEU A 381 18.81 10.79 5.17
CA LEU A 381 19.04 10.15 3.87
C LEU A 381 19.00 8.61 3.92
N GLU A 382 18.49 8.02 4.98
CA GLU A 382 18.32 6.57 5.00
C GLU A 382 16.92 6.21 4.51
N PRO A 383 16.84 5.77 3.27
CA PRO A 383 15.58 5.47 2.59
C PRO A 383 15.06 4.08 2.98
N ASN A 384 15.19 3.70 4.25
CA ASN A 384 14.93 2.32 4.66
C ASN A 384 13.46 1.94 4.64
N PHE A 385 12.55 2.91 4.73
CA PHE A 385 11.11 2.65 4.78
C PHE A 385 10.32 3.77 4.08
N GLY A 386 9.30 3.42 3.33
CA GLY A 386 8.35 4.31 2.67
C GLY A 386 8.59 4.54 1.23
#